data_073930db32d0e1bd177cd8390888f3b4
#
_entry.id   073930db32d0e1bd177cd8390888f3b4
#
_cell.length_a   1.000
_cell.length_b   1.000
_cell.length_c   1.000
_cell.angle_alpha   90.00
_cell.angle_beta   90.00
_cell.angle_gamma   90.00
#
_symmetry.space_group_name_H-M   'P 1'
#
loop_
_entity.id
_entity.type
_entity.pdbx_description
1 polymer ?
#
loop_
_entity_poly.entity_id
_entity_poly.type
_entity_poly.pdbx_seq_one_letter_code
_entity_poly.pdbx_strand_id
1 'polypeptide(L)'
;MGQVVLVDTANVIGSRPDGWWRDRPAATRRLLAQLESLVGAVLPADGPYAGQVVSDVVVVLEGQARRAAPTGSSNGVDVRHAAGSGDDALVALVGAGTLLITADRELARRAEACGATVAGPRWLLDQLS
;
A
#
# COMPACT_ATOMS: atom_id res chain seq x y z
N MET A 1 -6.54 16.55 9.29
CA MET A 1 -6.74 15.57 8.21
C MET A 1 -5.42 15.32 7.51
N GLY A 2 -5.15 14.08 7.19
CA GLY A 2 -3.91 13.70 6.55
C GLY A 2 -4.14 12.93 5.26
N GLN A 3 -3.05 12.44 4.70
CA GLN A 3 -3.05 11.72 3.45
C GLN A 3 -3.28 10.22 3.71
N VAL A 4 -4.19 9.61 2.97
CA VAL A 4 -4.39 8.17 2.97
C VAL A 4 -3.47 7.55 1.93
N VAL A 5 -2.66 6.58 2.35
CA VAL A 5 -1.80 5.79 1.46
C VAL A 5 -2.37 4.39 1.36
N LEU A 6 -2.74 3.99 0.15
CA LEU A 6 -3.32 2.68 -0.14
C LEU A 6 -2.26 1.84 -0.86
N VAL A 7 -1.95 0.67 -0.33
CA VAL A 7 -0.82 -0.14 -0.80
C VAL A 7 -1.29 -1.39 -1.53
N ASP A 8 -0.87 -1.53 -2.79
CA ASP A 8 -0.95 -2.78 -3.55
C ASP A 8 0.16 -3.70 -3.04
N THR A 9 -0.14 -4.44 -1.99
CA THR A 9 0.84 -5.21 -1.24
C THR A 9 1.55 -6.25 -2.10
N ALA A 10 0.80 -6.97 -2.94
CA ALA A 10 1.38 -7.98 -3.82
C ALA A 10 2.42 -7.37 -4.77
N ASN A 11 2.11 -6.19 -5.31
CA ASN A 11 2.99 -5.50 -6.25
C ASN A 11 4.26 -5.00 -5.55
N VAL A 12 4.12 -4.44 -4.34
CA VAL A 12 5.27 -3.94 -3.57
C VAL A 12 6.19 -5.11 -3.17
N ILE A 13 5.62 -6.18 -2.63
CA ILE A 13 6.39 -7.36 -2.25
C ILE A 13 7.09 -7.95 -3.47
N GLY A 14 6.38 -8.07 -4.59
CA GLY A 14 6.92 -8.62 -5.83
C GLY A 14 8.06 -7.79 -6.44
N SER A 15 8.20 -6.54 -6.04
CA SER A 15 9.26 -5.66 -6.55
C SER A 15 10.60 -5.87 -5.84
N ARG A 16 10.65 -6.62 -4.74
CA ARG A 16 11.87 -6.86 -3.97
C ARG A 16 12.55 -8.16 -4.39
N PRO A 17 13.86 -8.15 -4.66
CA PRO A 17 14.59 -9.39 -4.99
C PRO A 17 15.08 -10.11 -3.71
N ASP A 18 14.17 -10.43 -2.80
CA ASP A 18 14.50 -10.93 -1.46
C ASP A 18 13.96 -12.34 -1.18
N GLY A 19 13.52 -13.06 -2.23
CA GLY A 19 13.01 -14.41 -2.07
C GLY A 19 11.59 -14.47 -1.49
N TRP A 20 10.82 -13.41 -1.63
CA TRP A 20 9.46 -13.30 -1.10
C TRP A 20 8.54 -14.48 -1.48
N TRP A 21 8.77 -15.07 -2.65
CA TRP A 21 7.93 -16.18 -3.16
C TRP A 21 8.07 -17.46 -2.33
N ARG A 22 9.12 -17.58 -1.52
CA ARG A 22 9.35 -18.76 -0.67
C ARG A 22 8.47 -18.76 0.57
N ASP A 23 8.12 -17.57 1.05
CA ASP A 23 7.26 -17.39 2.21
C ASP A 23 6.56 -16.03 2.11
N ARG A 24 5.45 -16.00 1.40
CA ARG A 24 4.68 -14.76 1.20
C ARG A 24 4.17 -14.15 2.50
N PRO A 25 3.62 -14.94 3.45
CA PRO A 25 3.20 -14.36 4.72
C PRO A 25 4.33 -13.68 5.48
N ALA A 26 5.53 -14.26 5.50
CA ALA A 26 6.67 -13.65 6.18
C ALA A 26 7.09 -12.35 5.51
N ALA A 27 7.15 -12.32 4.16
CA ALA A 27 7.46 -11.10 3.41
C ALA A 27 6.43 -10.01 3.67
N THR A 28 5.15 -10.40 3.72
CA THR A 28 4.05 -9.47 4.01
C THR A 28 4.18 -8.90 5.42
N ARG A 29 4.47 -9.73 6.43
CA ARG A 29 4.66 -9.26 7.81
C ARG A 29 5.80 -8.25 7.92
N ARG A 30 6.90 -8.49 7.19
CA ARG A 30 8.03 -7.53 7.17
C ARG A 30 7.60 -6.18 6.61
N LEU A 31 6.84 -6.20 5.51
CA LEU A 31 6.34 -4.95 4.92
C LEU A 31 5.39 -4.24 5.87
N LEU A 32 4.45 -4.97 6.49
CA LEU A 32 3.50 -4.37 7.44
C LEU A 32 4.23 -3.67 8.59
N ALA A 33 5.27 -4.30 9.14
CA ALA A 33 6.05 -3.70 10.21
C ALA A 33 6.75 -2.41 9.75
N GLN A 34 7.27 -2.40 8.53
CA GLN A 34 7.90 -1.20 7.96
C GLN A 34 6.89 -0.09 7.71
N LEU A 35 5.69 -0.42 7.27
CA LEU A 35 4.64 0.56 7.00
C LEU A 35 4.18 1.30 8.24
N GLU A 36 4.34 0.72 9.42
CA GLU A 36 4.00 1.41 10.68
C GLU A 36 4.77 2.72 10.83
N SER A 37 6.00 2.78 10.35
CA SER A 37 6.81 4.00 10.42
C SER A 37 6.33 5.09 9.47
N LEU A 38 5.54 4.74 8.47
CA LEU A 38 5.00 5.71 7.51
C LEU A 38 3.85 6.51 8.12
N VAL A 39 3.11 5.92 9.06
CA VAL A 39 1.99 6.61 9.72
C VAL A 39 2.54 7.79 10.54
N GLY A 40 2.02 8.98 10.26
CA GLY A 40 2.48 10.20 10.91
C GLY A 40 3.68 10.86 10.23
N ALA A 41 4.27 10.22 9.22
CA ALA A 41 5.39 10.78 8.49
C ALA A 41 4.93 11.91 7.55
N VAL A 42 5.82 12.85 7.30
CA VAL A 42 5.59 13.93 6.32
C VAL A 42 6.11 13.48 4.97
N LEU A 43 5.27 13.58 3.95
CA LEU A 43 5.65 13.19 2.60
C LEU A 43 6.69 14.15 2.02
N PRO A 44 7.66 13.61 1.23
CA PRO A 44 8.78 14.42 0.75
C PRO A 44 8.36 15.54 -0.19
N ALA A 45 9.14 16.61 -0.19
CA ALA A 45 8.81 17.84 -0.92
C ALA A 45 8.81 17.68 -2.45
N ASP A 46 9.47 16.65 -2.96
CA ASP A 46 9.62 16.40 -4.39
C ASP A 46 8.74 15.28 -4.92
N GLY A 47 7.76 14.84 -4.13
CA GLY A 47 6.90 13.73 -4.49
C GLY A 47 5.41 14.06 -4.44
N PRO A 48 4.56 13.04 -4.59
CA PRO A 48 3.12 13.23 -4.53
C PRO A 48 2.70 13.70 -3.13
N TYR A 49 1.72 14.59 -3.09
CA TYR A 49 1.18 15.17 -1.86
C TYR A 49 2.27 15.72 -0.94
N ALA A 50 3.26 16.40 -1.53
CA ALA A 50 4.42 16.94 -0.84
C ALA A 50 4.02 17.75 0.42
N GLY A 51 4.69 17.50 1.52
CA GLY A 51 4.48 18.20 2.79
C GLY A 51 3.27 17.73 3.59
N GLN A 52 2.45 16.82 3.06
CA GLN A 52 1.30 16.29 3.78
C GLN A 52 1.72 15.20 4.77
N VAL A 53 0.99 15.11 5.87
CA VAL A 53 1.20 14.06 6.87
C VAL A 53 0.39 12.82 6.48
N VAL A 54 0.99 11.65 6.55
CA VAL A 54 0.28 10.39 6.33
C VAL A 54 -0.57 10.10 7.56
N SER A 55 -1.89 10.11 7.38
CA SER A 55 -2.82 9.83 8.49
C SER A 55 -3.16 8.35 8.59
N ASP A 56 -3.29 7.68 7.46
CA ASP A 56 -3.71 6.29 7.39
C ASP A 56 -2.93 5.55 6.31
N VAL A 57 -2.57 4.32 6.62
CA VAL A 57 -2.00 3.39 5.65
C VAL A 57 -2.97 2.21 5.56
N VAL A 58 -3.48 1.94 4.37
CA VAL A 58 -4.41 0.83 4.13
C VAL A 58 -3.73 -0.17 3.21
N VAL A 59 -3.72 -1.44 3.62
CA VAL A 59 -3.15 -2.52 2.81
C VAL A 59 -4.23 -3.52 2.46
N VAL A 60 -4.15 -4.07 1.26
CA VAL A 60 -5.05 -5.13 0.81
C VAL A 60 -4.23 -6.39 0.62
N LEU A 61 -4.59 -7.45 1.35
CA LEU A 61 -3.93 -8.75 1.28
C LEU A 61 -4.80 -9.71 0.50
N GLU A 62 -4.19 -10.44 -0.42
CA GLU A 62 -4.87 -11.48 -1.21
C GLU A 62 -4.12 -12.80 -1.13
N GLY A 63 -4.82 -13.90 -1.41
CA GLY A 63 -4.23 -15.22 -1.43
C GLY A 63 -3.54 -15.58 -0.12
N GLN A 64 -2.34 -16.12 -0.24
CA GLN A 64 -1.56 -16.55 0.92
C GLN A 64 -1.11 -15.40 1.82
N ALA A 65 -0.98 -14.19 1.27
CA ALA A 65 -0.60 -13.01 2.05
C ALA A 65 -1.60 -12.72 3.19
N ARG A 66 -2.87 -13.14 3.05
CA ARG A 66 -3.90 -12.98 4.10
C ARG A 66 -3.50 -13.62 5.42
N ARG A 67 -2.61 -14.62 5.38
CA ARG A 67 -2.10 -15.30 6.59
C ARG A 67 -1.17 -14.43 7.42
N ALA A 68 -0.68 -13.33 6.85
CA ALA A 68 0.28 -12.46 7.55
C ALA A 68 -0.35 -11.70 8.69
N ALA A 69 -1.62 -11.30 8.55
CA ALA A 69 -2.32 -10.54 9.58
C ALA A 69 -3.83 -10.65 9.39
N PRO A 70 -4.61 -10.58 10.48
CA PRO A 70 -6.05 -10.50 10.38
C PRO A 70 -6.48 -9.12 9.87
N THR A 71 -7.73 -9.01 9.44
CA THR A 71 -8.32 -7.70 9.12
C THR A 71 -8.40 -6.84 10.38
N GLY A 72 -8.21 -5.54 10.19
CA GLY A 72 -8.30 -4.58 11.29
C GLY A 72 -7.12 -3.63 11.28
N SER A 73 -7.15 -2.67 12.20
CA SER A 73 -6.14 -1.62 12.30
C SER A 73 -5.18 -1.91 13.45
N SER A 74 -3.89 -1.78 13.17
CA SER A 74 -2.84 -1.94 14.17
C SER A 74 -1.76 -0.89 13.90
N ASN A 75 -1.46 -0.06 14.89
CA ASN A 75 -0.44 1.01 14.79
C ASN A 75 -0.65 1.91 13.57
N GLY A 76 -1.92 2.19 13.23
CA GLY A 76 -2.26 3.06 12.11
C GLY A 76 -2.28 2.39 10.74
N VAL A 77 -1.92 1.12 10.65
CA VAL A 77 -1.99 0.33 9.42
C VAL A 77 -3.28 -0.49 9.43
N ASP A 78 -4.17 -0.22 8.47
CA ASP A 78 -5.45 -0.90 8.33
C ASP A 78 -5.31 -2.04 7.33
N VAL A 79 -5.53 -3.26 7.78
CA VAL A 79 -5.40 -4.48 6.96
C VAL A 79 -6.78 -4.90 6.45
N ARG A 80 -6.90 -5.02 5.13
CA ARG A 80 -8.10 -5.54 4.47
C ARG A 80 -7.75 -6.82 3.72
N HIS A 81 -8.67 -7.77 3.70
CA HIS A 81 -8.52 -9.01 2.92
C HIS A 81 -9.38 -8.94 1.67
N ALA A 82 -8.77 -9.21 0.50
CA ALA A 82 -9.53 -9.35 -0.73
C ALA A 82 -10.16 -10.74 -0.78
N ALA A 83 -11.44 -10.80 -1.11
CA ALA A 83 -12.15 -12.07 -1.30
C ALA A 83 -11.75 -12.73 -2.63
N GLY A 84 -11.34 -11.93 -3.60
CA GLY A 84 -10.91 -12.37 -4.92
C GLY A 84 -9.72 -11.57 -5.39
N SER A 85 -9.86 -10.87 -6.52
CA SER A 85 -8.82 -10.02 -7.08
C SER A 85 -8.47 -8.86 -6.13
N GLY A 86 -7.18 -8.71 -5.83
CA GLY A 86 -6.69 -7.58 -5.07
C GLY A 86 -6.95 -6.25 -5.78
N ASP A 87 -6.90 -6.23 -7.11
CA ASP A 87 -7.13 -5.03 -7.91
C ASP A 87 -8.53 -4.46 -7.69
N ASP A 88 -9.54 -5.32 -7.72
CA ASP A 88 -10.92 -4.89 -7.52
C ASP A 88 -11.13 -4.35 -6.10
N ALA A 89 -10.52 -5.01 -5.10
CA ALA A 89 -10.58 -4.57 -3.71
C ALA A 89 -9.91 -3.20 -3.55
N LEU A 90 -8.77 -2.98 -4.20
CA LEU A 90 -8.07 -1.70 -4.17
C LEU A 90 -8.89 -0.59 -4.82
N VAL A 91 -9.44 -0.83 -6.00
CA VAL A 91 -10.25 0.18 -6.70
C VAL A 91 -11.48 0.56 -5.88
N ALA A 92 -12.08 -0.40 -5.16
CA ALA A 92 -13.24 -0.12 -4.32
C ALA A 92 -12.91 0.83 -3.15
N LEU A 93 -11.64 0.92 -2.75
CA LEU A 93 -11.19 1.78 -1.65
C LEU A 93 -10.65 3.12 -2.12
N VAL A 94 -10.43 3.29 -3.42
CA VAL A 94 -9.85 4.50 -3.99
C VAL A 94 -10.87 5.64 -3.99
N GLY A 95 -10.41 6.83 -3.67
CA GLY A 95 -11.19 8.05 -3.80
C GLY A 95 -10.30 9.24 -4.11
N ALA A 96 -10.89 10.41 -4.25
CA ALA A 96 -10.15 11.65 -4.42
C ALA A 96 -9.23 11.85 -3.22
N GLY A 97 -7.96 12.18 -3.50
CA GLY A 97 -6.97 12.37 -2.44
C GLY A 97 -6.33 11.10 -1.92
N THR A 98 -6.61 9.94 -2.51
CA THR A 98 -5.90 8.70 -2.18
C THR A 98 -4.58 8.62 -2.93
N LEU A 99 -3.52 8.23 -2.24
CA LEU A 99 -2.25 7.88 -2.87
C LEU A 99 -2.16 6.36 -2.96
N LEU A 100 -2.26 5.82 -4.17
CA LEU A 100 -2.16 4.38 -4.43
C LEU A 100 -0.72 4.02 -4.80
N ILE A 101 -0.19 3.00 -4.16
CA ILE A 101 1.15 2.49 -4.46
C ILE A 101 1.03 1.24 -5.30
N THR A 102 1.41 1.33 -6.56
CA THR A 102 1.44 0.20 -7.49
C THR A 102 2.31 0.51 -8.71
N ALA A 103 2.83 -0.52 -9.35
CA ALA A 103 3.46 -0.43 -10.67
C ALA A 103 2.56 -1.02 -11.77
N ASP A 104 1.41 -1.55 -11.41
CA ASP A 104 0.44 -2.10 -12.37
C ASP A 104 -0.25 -0.95 -13.10
N ARG A 105 0.00 -0.84 -14.41
CA ARG A 105 -0.50 0.27 -15.23
C ARG A 105 -2.03 0.26 -15.38
N GLU A 106 -2.62 -0.91 -15.47
CA GLU A 106 -4.07 -1.03 -15.60
C GLU A 106 -4.76 -0.59 -14.30
N LEU A 107 -4.25 -1.05 -13.17
CA LEU A 107 -4.76 -0.64 -11.86
C LEU A 107 -4.57 0.88 -11.67
N ALA A 108 -3.41 1.41 -12.06
CA ALA A 108 -3.15 2.85 -11.96
C ALA A 108 -4.18 3.67 -12.74
N ARG A 109 -4.50 3.25 -13.98
CA ARG A 109 -5.50 3.95 -14.80
C ARG A 109 -6.88 3.93 -14.16
N ARG A 110 -7.28 2.78 -13.61
CA ARG A 110 -8.58 2.64 -12.92
C ARG A 110 -8.63 3.56 -11.71
N ALA A 111 -7.56 3.61 -10.94
CA ALA A 111 -7.48 4.45 -9.73
C ALA A 111 -7.49 5.94 -10.07
N GLU A 112 -6.73 6.34 -11.07
CA GLU A 112 -6.67 7.74 -11.51
C GLU A 112 -8.01 8.22 -12.04
N ALA A 113 -8.77 7.35 -12.71
CA ALA A 113 -10.12 7.66 -13.14
C ALA A 113 -11.07 7.94 -11.96
N CYS A 114 -10.75 7.43 -10.77
CA CYS A 114 -11.49 7.68 -9.54
C CYS A 114 -10.92 8.84 -8.71
N GLY A 115 -9.94 9.56 -9.25
CA GLY A 115 -9.37 10.74 -8.59
C GLY A 115 -8.13 10.48 -7.73
N ALA A 116 -7.57 9.27 -7.77
CA ALA A 116 -6.36 8.94 -7.03
C ALA A 116 -5.10 9.46 -7.73
N THR A 117 -4.05 9.66 -6.94
CA THR A 117 -2.69 9.82 -7.43
C THR A 117 -1.96 8.50 -7.24
N VAL A 118 -1.04 8.16 -8.13
CA VAL A 118 -0.33 6.87 -8.10
C VAL A 118 1.17 7.09 -8.00
N ALA A 119 1.82 6.28 -7.16
CA ALA A 119 3.28 6.22 -7.07
C ALA A 119 3.72 4.76 -7.11
N GLY A 120 4.98 4.52 -7.48
CA GLY A 120 5.49 3.16 -7.62
C GLY A 120 6.02 2.56 -6.33
N PRO A 121 6.22 1.22 -6.31
CA PRO A 121 6.76 0.53 -5.15
C PRO A 121 8.12 1.05 -4.71
N ARG A 122 9.01 1.39 -5.65
CA ARG A 122 10.34 1.91 -5.30
C ARG A 122 10.24 3.22 -4.53
N TRP A 123 9.35 4.11 -4.97
CA TRP A 123 9.14 5.36 -4.25
C TRP A 123 8.73 5.08 -2.80
N LEU A 124 7.77 4.16 -2.60
CA LEU A 124 7.34 3.79 -1.26
C LEU A 124 8.48 3.23 -0.42
N LEU A 125 9.24 2.28 -0.97
CA LEU A 125 10.31 1.62 -0.23
C LEU A 125 11.40 2.60 0.20
N ASP A 126 11.64 3.65 -0.60
CA ASP A 126 12.58 4.71 -0.24
C ASP A 126 12.12 5.49 1.00
N GLN A 127 10.81 5.55 1.26
CA GLN A 127 10.26 6.23 2.44
C GLN A 127 10.38 5.37 3.70
N LEU A 128 10.61 4.06 3.56
CA LEU A 128 10.59 3.12 4.68
C LEU A 128 11.99 2.82 5.25
N SER A 129 13.04 3.29 4.62
CA SER A 129 14.41 3.03 5.06
C SER A 129 14.92 4.10 6.01
#